data_bd5b6867dd3fa6a7fea240f2e5a7f872
#
_entry.id   bd5b6867dd3fa6a7fea240f2e5a7f872
#
_cell.length_a   1.000
_cell.length_b   1.000
_cell.length_c   1.000
_cell.angle_alpha   90.00
_cell.angle_beta   90.00
_cell.angle_gamma   90.00
#
_symmetry.space_group_name_H-M   'P 1'
#
loop_
_entity.id
_entity.type
_entity.pdbx_description
1 polymer ?
#
loop_
_entity_poly.entity_id
_entity_poly.type
_entity_poly.pdbx_seq_one_letter_code
_entity_poly.pdbx_strand_id
1 'polypeptide(L)'
;MTNKLQSLIAGISALSICLLSPLTWAQDFPTQKVLPLELSTQAAMAAIKKCHDDGFKVSVAIVDQSGLLKVQLKADGAGPHTLDSSRRKAYTANSLRDSTHKYAVMVAQKPELQSLTRLNDNILLLGGGFPIKIGGEVVGGIGVGGAPGIQFDEVCASAALKALKADDTFE
;
A
#
# COMPACT_ATOMS: atom_id res chain seq x y z
N MET A 1 98.06 -20.89 7.47
CA MET A 1 97.62 -20.12 6.29
C MET A 1 96.14 -20.10 6.24
N THR A 2 95.62 -19.02 6.50
CA THR A 2 94.21 -18.68 6.90
C THR A 2 93.41 -18.25 5.74
N ASN A 3 92.20 -18.76 5.56
CA ASN A 3 91.22 -18.16 4.73
C ASN A 3 89.88 -17.98 5.47
N LYS A 4 89.53 -16.74 5.72
CA LYS A 4 88.28 -16.32 6.30
C LYS A 4 87.17 -16.33 5.20
N LEU A 5 86.14 -17.06 5.42
CA LEU A 5 84.93 -17.02 4.64
C LEU A 5 83.93 -16.14 5.38
N GLN A 6 83.69 -14.96 4.90
CA GLN A 6 82.66 -14.07 5.42
C GLN A 6 81.32 -14.40 4.78
N SER A 7 80.41 -14.85 5.61
CA SER A 7 79.01 -15.11 5.26
C SER A 7 78.22 -13.82 5.23
N LEU A 8 77.74 -13.42 4.04
CA LEU A 8 76.74 -12.37 3.86
C LEU A 8 75.33 -12.93 4.14
N ILE A 9 74.76 -12.49 5.25
CA ILE A 9 73.35 -12.72 5.53
C ILE A 9 72.55 -11.58 4.91
N ALA A 10 71.88 -11.84 3.80
CA ALA A 10 70.91 -10.91 3.19
C ALA A 10 69.61 -11.01 3.93
N GLY A 11 69.25 -10.01 4.72
CA GLY A 11 67.96 -9.90 5.38
C GLY A 11 66.86 -9.54 4.36
N ILE A 12 65.95 -10.45 4.13
CA ILE A 12 64.74 -10.20 3.39
C ILE A 12 63.69 -9.59 4.34
N SER A 13 63.53 -8.29 4.24
CA SER A 13 62.50 -7.54 4.96
C SER A 13 61.16 -7.78 4.26
N ALA A 14 60.33 -8.67 4.77
CA ALA A 14 58.98 -8.90 4.29
C ALA A 14 58.09 -7.70 4.70
N LEU A 15 57.84 -6.78 3.76
CA LEU A 15 56.91 -5.66 3.93
C LEU A 15 55.48 -6.23 3.88
N SER A 16 54.88 -6.46 5.06
CA SER A 16 53.51 -6.92 5.20
C SER A 16 52.55 -5.77 4.87
N ILE A 17 52.11 -5.67 3.61
CA ILE A 17 51.08 -4.74 3.21
C ILE A 17 49.76 -5.25 3.74
N CYS A 18 49.32 -4.71 4.88
CA CYS A 18 47.99 -4.92 5.43
C CYS A 18 46.99 -4.21 4.50
N LEU A 19 46.32 -4.97 3.62
CA LEU A 19 45.19 -4.51 2.80
C LEU A 19 44.03 -4.21 3.74
N LEU A 20 43.92 -2.98 4.21
CA LEU A 20 42.72 -2.43 4.83
C LEU A 20 41.64 -2.34 3.76
N SER A 21 40.88 -3.42 3.58
CA SER A 21 39.65 -3.37 2.79
C SER A 21 38.70 -2.39 3.49
N PRO A 22 38.23 -1.32 2.83
CA PRO A 22 37.19 -0.49 3.41
C PRO A 22 35.95 -1.36 3.63
N LEU A 23 35.52 -1.50 4.90
CA LEU A 23 34.18 -2.00 5.21
C LEU A 23 33.19 -0.98 4.61
N THR A 24 32.75 -1.22 3.39
CA THR A 24 31.57 -0.55 2.85
C THR A 24 30.37 -1.05 3.61
N TRP A 25 29.89 -0.26 4.54
CA TRP A 25 28.58 -0.47 5.14
C TRP A 25 27.56 -0.26 4.01
N ALA A 26 27.12 -1.36 3.40
CA ALA A 26 25.98 -1.33 2.52
C ALA A 26 24.78 -0.93 3.40
N GLN A 27 24.29 0.27 3.22
CA GLN A 27 23.10 0.74 3.90
C GLN A 27 21.94 -0.05 3.33
N ASP A 28 21.36 -0.92 4.15
CA ASP A 28 20.26 -1.78 3.76
C ASP A 28 18.98 -0.91 3.75
N PHE A 29 18.57 -0.48 2.56
CA PHE A 29 17.32 0.27 2.40
C PHE A 29 16.13 -0.68 2.52
N PRO A 30 15.09 -0.29 3.26
CA PRO A 30 13.90 -1.12 3.38
C PRO A 30 13.28 -1.36 2.00
N THR A 31 12.94 -2.61 1.70
CA THR A 31 12.20 -2.98 0.50
C THR A 31 10.71 -2.75 0.73
N GLN A 32 10.01 -2.34 -0.32
CA GLN A 32 8.58 -2.06 -0.29
C GLN A 32 7.84 -2.99 -1.25
N LYS A 33 6.75 -3.60 -0.78
CA LYS A 33 5.83 -4.34 -1.66
C LYS A 33 5.05 -3.36 -2.53
N VAL A 34 5.07 -3.59 -3.82
CA VAL A 34 4.32 -2.77 -4.79
C VAL A 34 3.16 -3.59 -5.33
N LEU A 35 1.96 -3.02 -5.29
CA LEU A 35 0.78 -3.61 -5.90
C LEU A 35 0.86 -3.47 -7.43
N PRO A 36 0.97 -4.57 -8.21
CA PRO A 36 1.07 -4.50 -9.67
C PRO A 36 -0.19 -3.90 -10.30
N LEU A 37 -0.03 -3.18 -11.42
CA LEU A 37 -1.15 -2.58 -12.15
C LEU A 37 -2.15 -3.63 -12.63
N GLU A 38 -1.67 -4.75 -13.13
CA GLU A 38 -2.52 -5.85 -13.61
C GLU A 38 -3.42 -6.38 -12.49
N LEU A 39 -2.86 -6.70 -11.32
CA LEU A 39 -3.63 -7.16 -10.17
C LEU A 39 -4.61 -6.08 -9.66
N SER A 40 -4.19 -4.81 -9.67
CA SER A 40 -5.08 -3.69 -9.31
C SER A 40 -6.27 -3.61 -10.25
N THR A 41 -6.05 -3.78 -11.56
CA THR A 41 -7.12 -3.73 -12.56
C THR A 41 -8.07 -4.91 -12.41
N GLN A 42 -7.54 -6.13 -12.21
CA GLN A 42 -8.36 -7.33 -11.97
C GLN A 42 -9.23 -7.17 -10.71
N ALA A 43 -8.65 -6.64 -9.64
CA ALA A 43 -9.38 -6.38 -8.39
C ALA A 43 -10.49 -5.33 -8.58
N ALA A 44 -10.19 -4.22 -9.26
CA ALA A 44 -11.18 -3.20 -9.54
C ALA A 44 -12.35 -3.75 -10.38
N MET A 45 -12.04 -4.59 -11.38
CA MET A 45 -13.07 -5.26 -12.18
C MET A 45 -13.90 -6.27 -11.38
N ALA A 46 -13.28 -6.97 -10.42
CA ALA A 46 -14.01 -7.87 -9.53
C ALA A 46 -15.03 -7.12 -8.67
N ALA A 47 -14.67 -5.94 -8.15
CA ALA A 47 -15.61 -5.08 -7.41
C ALA A 47 -16.73 -4.55 -8.31
N ILE A 48 -16.41 -4.06 -9.51
CA ILE A 48 -17.41 -3.61 -10.51
C ILE A 48 -18.39 -4.75 -10.81
N LYS A 49 -17.85 -5.94 -11.11
CA LYS A 49 -18.69 -7.11 -11.43
C LYS A 49 -19.60 -7.48 -10.27
N LYS A 50 -19.10 -7.54 -9.05
CA LYS A 50 -19.91 -7.87 -7.87
C LYS A 50 -21.05 -6.88 -7.67
N CYS A 51 -20.76 -5.58 -7.76
CA CYS A 51 -21.82 -4.57 -7.67
C CYS A 51 -22.83 -4.66 -8.82
N HIS A 52 -22.36 -4.91 -10.04
CA HIS A 52 -23.24 -5.08 -11.19
C HIS A 52 -24.17 -6.29 -11.03
N ASP A 53 -23.65 -7.44 -10.56
CA ASP A 53 -24.45 -8.64 -10.31
C ASP A 53 -25.52 -8.40 -9.23
N ASP A 54 -25.26 -7.49 -8.29
CA ASP A 54 -26.20 -7.06 -7.25
C ASP A 54 -27.15 -5.92 -7.73
N GLY A 55 -27.03 -5.48 -9.00
CA GLY A 55 -27.87 -4.44 -9.60
C GLY A 55 -27.42 -3.00 -9.34
N PHE A 56 -26.21 -2.79 -8.84
CA PHE A 56 -25.68 -1.46 -8.51
C PHE A 56 -24.70 -0.94 -9.56
N LYS A 57 -24.71 0.37 -9.76
CA LYS A 57 -23.84 1.11 -10.68
C LYS A 57 -22.86 1.96 -9.87
N VAL A 58 -21.62 1.53 -9.80
CA VAL A 58 -20.61 2.11 -8.92
C VAL A 58 -19.37 2.58 -9.66
N SER A 59 -18.56 3.40 -9.00
CA SER A 59 -17.16 3.60 -9.35
C SER A 59 -16.27 2.91 -8.33
N VAL A 60 -15.11 2.43 -8.81
CA VAL A 60 -14.08 1.79 -8.00
C VAL A 60 -12.77 2.50 -8.24
N ALA A 61 -12.04 2.80 -7.17
CA ALA A 61 -10.69 3.33 -7.23
C ALA A 61 -9.73 2.47 -6.42
N ILE A 62 -8.52 2.28 -6.92
CA ILE A 62 -7.39 1.69 -6.19
C ILE A 62 -6.25 2.71 -6.18
N VAL A 63 -5.73 2.98 -4.99
CA VAL A 63 -4.53 3.79 -4.79
C VAL A 63 -3.35 2.89 -4.38
N ASP A 64 -2.13 3.34 -4.68
CA ASP A 64 -0.92 2.69 -4.21
C ASP A 64 -0.63 3.04 -2.73
N GLN A 65 0.47 2.51 -2.19
CA GLN A 65 0.88 2.76 -0.80
C GLN A 65 1.12 4.25 -0.48
N SER A 66 1.48 5.06 -1.48
CA SER A 66 1.65 6.51 -1.34
C SER A 66 0.32 7.27 -1.42
N GLY A 67 -0.80 6.57 -1.65
CA GLY A 67 -2.12 7.19 -1.82
C GLY A 67 -2.36 7.75 -3.23
N LEU A 68 -1.46 7.47 -4.19
CA LEU A 68 -1.61 7.90 -5.56
C LEU A 68 -2.57 6.97 -6.33
N LEU A 69 -3.42 7.57 -7.14
CA LEU A 69 -4.40 6.82 -7.94
C LEU A 69 -3.68 5.89 -8.93
N LYS A 70 -3.99 4.62 -8.88
CA LYS A 70 -3.43 3.58 -9.75
C LYS A 70 -4.43 3.08 -10.77
N VAL A 71 -5.68 2.83 -10.34
CA VAL A 71 -6.78 2.41 -11.19
C VAL A 71 -8.04 3.13 -10.77
N GLN A 72 -8.82 3.59 -11.75
CA GLN A 72 -10.17 4.09 -11.51
C GLN A 72 -11.10 3.61 -12.61
N LEU A 73 -12.19 2.97 -12.22
CA LEU A 73 -13.22 2.46 -13.11
C LEU A 73 -14.57 3.04 -12.71
N LYS A 74 -15.38 3.38 -13.71
CA LYS A 74 -16.76 3.84 -13.51
C LYS A 74 -17.69 2.97 -14.35
N ALA A 75 -18.63 2.29 -13.70
CA ALA A 75 -19.66 1.53 -14.40
C ALA A 75 -20.57 2.47 -15.19
N ASP A 76 -21.12 1.97 -16.31
CA ASP A 76 -22.07 2.70 -17.09
C ASP A 76 -23.30 3.07 -16.26
N GLY A 77 -23.64 4.35 -16.29
CA GLY A 77 -24.75 4.90 -15.51
C GLY A 77 -24.45 5.13 -14.02
N ALA A 78 -23.22 4.92 -13.53
CA ALA A 78 -22.85 5.38 -12.19
C ALA A 78 -22.84 6.92 -12.13
N GLY A 79 -23.24 7.47 -10.98
CA GLY A 79 -23.33 8.93 -10.80
C GLY A 79 -21.97 9.62 -10.92
N PRO A 80 -21.89 10.89 -11.36
CA PRO A 80 -20.61 11.58 -11.55
C PRO A 80 -19.81 11.76 -10.25
N HIS A 81 -20.47 11.91 -9.10
CA HIS A 81 -19.85 12.05 -7.80
C HIS A 81 -19.12 10.78 -7.33
N THR A 82 -19.44 9.61 -7.93
CA THR A 82 -18.89 8.32 -7.49
C THR A 82 -17.42 8.17 -7.82
N LEU A 83 -16.91 8.87 -8.84
CA LEU A 83 -15.48 8.92 -9.15
C LEU A 83 -14.69 9.56 -8.00
N ASP A 84 -15.11 10.75 -7.55
CA ASP A 84 -14.42 11.41 -6.44
C ASP A 84 -14.57 10.62 -5.13
N SER A 85 -15.79 10.18 -4.81
CA SER A 85 -16.02 9.46 -3.56
C SER A 85 -15.25 8.14 -3.48
N SER A 86 -15.18 7.34 -4.56
CA SER A 86 -14.42 6.10 -4.57
C SER A 86 -12.91 6.35 -4.39
N ARG A 87 -12.36 7.35 -5.08
CA ARG A 87 -10.96 7.76 -4.95
C ARG A 87 -10.63 8.21 -3.53
N ARG A 88 -11.47 9.05 -2.94
CA ARG A 88 -11.27 9.56 -1.57
C ARG A 88 -11.41 8.47 -0.53
N LYS A 89 -12.36 7.53 -0.69
CA LYS A 89 -12.47 6.35 0.18
C LYS A 89 -11.21 5.49 0.12
N ALA A 90 -10.68 5.22 -1.09
CA ALA A 90 -9.43 4.47 -1.27
C ALA A 90 -8.24 5.16 -0.59
N TYR A 91 -8.09 6.46 -0.81
CA TYR A 91 -7.05 7.28 -0.18
C TYR A 91 -7.16 7.24 1.35
N THR A 92 -8.36 7.45 1.88
CA THR A 92 -8.61 7.48 3.32
C THR A 92 -8.25 6.16 3.98
N ALA A 93 -8.72 5.04 3.41
CA ALA A 93 -8.43 3.72 3.95
C ALA A 93 -6.93 3.37 3.91
N ASN A 94 -6.24 3.72 2.82
CA ASN A 94 -4.79 3.57 2.73
C ASN A 94 -4.05 4.43 3.77
N SER A 95 -4.44 5.70 3.89
CA SER A 95 -3.78 6.67 4.78
C SER A 95 -3.97 6.35 6.26
N LEU A 96 -5.21 6.00 6.65
CA LEU A 96 -5.57 5.72 8.04
C LEU A 96 -5.38 4.24 8.42
N ARG A 97 -5.01 3.37 7.47
CA ARG A 97 -4.68 1.95 7.66
C ARG A 97 -5.83 1.08 8.17
N ASP A 98 -7.07 1.55 8.02
CA ASP A 98 -8.28 0.85 8.47
C ASP A 98 -9.48 1.19 7.56
N SER A 99 -10.63 0.52 7.76
CA SER A 99 -11.83 0.79 6.96
C SER A 99 -12.35 2.20 7.20
N THR A 100 -12.87 2.81 6.15
CA THR A 100 -13.47 4.15 6.24
C THR A 100 -14.73 4.17 7.09
N HIS A 101 -15.44 3.03 7.18
CA HIS A 101 -16.61 2.86 8.04
C HIS A 101 -16.24 2.94 9.53
N LYS A 102 -15.19 2.23 9.94
CA LYS A 102 -14.72 2.24 11.33
C LYS A 102 -14.39 3.64 11.80
N TYR A 103 -13.71 4.43 10.97
CA TYR A 103 -13.44 5.83 11.28
C TYR A 103 -14.69 6.71 11.28
N ALA A 104 -15.65 6.47 10.39
CA ALA A 104 -16.93 7.17 10.41
C ALA A 104 -17.68 6.95 11.74
N VAL A 105 -17.74 5.69 12.19
CA VAL A 105 -18.35 5.32 13.48
C VAL A 105 -17.58 5.94 14.65
N MET A 106 -16.26 5.86 14.63
CA MET A 106 -15.40 6.43 15.68
C MET A 106 -15.62 7.94 15.83
N VAL A 107 -15.65 8.70 14.73
CA VAL A 107 -15.88 10.14 14.76
C VAL A 107 -17.30 10.49 15.21
N ALA A 108 -18.30 9.69 14.80
CA ALA A 108 -19.67 9.89 15.26
C ALA A 108 -19.82 9.70 16.80
N GLN A 109 -19.06 8.77 17.37
CA GLN A 109 -19.07 8.49 18.81
C GLN A 109 -18.18 9.42 19.64
N LYS A 110 -17.19 10.07 19.01
CA LYS A 110 -16.18 10.91 19.65
C LYS A 110 -16.09 12.29 18.99
N PRO A 111 -16.92 13.25 19.41
CA PRO A 111 -16.96 14.60 18.78
C PRO A 111 -15.61 15.31 18.75
N GLU A 112 -14.71 15.03 19.68
CA GLU A 112 -13.35 15.56 19.72
C GLU A 112 -12.49 15.13 18.51
N LEU A 113 -12.86 14.04 17.84
CA LEU A 113 -12.19 13.54 16.62
C LEU A 113 -12.76 14.13 15.33
N GLN A 114 -13.75 15.03 15.40
CA GLN A 114 -14.37 15.64 14.22
C GLN A 114 -13.35 16.28 13.26
N SER A 115 -12.23 16.77 13.78
CA SER A 115 -11.16 17.36 12.98
C SER A 115 -10.52 16.38 11.98
N LEU A 116 -10.64 15.07 12.18
CA LEU A 116 -10.14 14.05 11.24
C LEU A 116 -10.76 14.20 9.86
N THR A 117 -12.00 14.68 9.77
CA THR A 117 -12.70 14.92 8.50
C THR A 117 -12.08 16.06 7.67
N ARG A 118 -11.17 16.84 8.26
CA ARG A 118 -10.53 18.04 7.69
C ARG A 118 -9.01 17.93 7.60
N LEU A 119 -8.42 16.74 7.76
CA LEU A 119 -6.97 16.55 7.66
C LEU A 119 -6.43 16.98 6.30
N ASN A 120 -7.14 16.63 5.24
CA ASN A 120 -6.97 17.17 3.88
C ASN A 120 -8.21 16.86 3.04
N ASP A 121 -8.28 17.44 1.83
CA ASP A 121 -9.45 17.32 0.95
C ASP A 121 -9.69 15.90 0.42
N ASN A 122 -8.70 14.99 0.53
CA ASN A 122 -8.85 13.60 0.11
C ASN A 122 -9.46 12.71 1.18
N ILE A 123 -9.61 13.17 2.42
CA ILE A 123 -10.24 12.38 3.48
C ILE A 123 -11.76 12.34 3.28
N LEU A 124 -12.31 11.12 3.28
CA LEU A 124 -13.75 10.87 3.25
C LEU A 124 -14.07 9.69 4.18
N LEU A 125 -14.63 10.00 5.36
CA LEU A 125 -15.07 9.01 6.34
C LEU A 125 -16.48 8.53 6.00
N LEU A 126 -16.58 7.69 4.97
CA LEU A 126 -17.82 7.08 4.50
C LEU A 126 -17.52 5.65 4.09
N GLY A 127 -18.24 4.66 4.60
CA GLY A 127 -17.99 3.23 4.34
C GLY A 127 -17.87 2.88 2.86
N GLY A 128 -17.17 1.79 2.57
CA GLY A 128 -16.82 1.33 1.22
C GLY A 128 -15.34 1.52 0.85
N GLY A 129 -14.49 1.97 1.79
CA GLY A 129 -13.04 2.03 1.64
C GLY A 129 -12.33 1.05 2.56
N PHE A 130 -11.36 0.29 2.03
CA PHE A 130 -10.53 -0.65 2.78
C PHE A 130 -9.05 -0.50 2.42
N PRO A 131 -8.13 -0.67 3.39
CA PRO A 131 -6.72 -0.85 3.08
C PRO A 131 -6.52 -2.19 2.38
N ILE A 132 -5.62 -2.24 1.40
CA ILE A 132 -5.16 -3.48 0.78
C ILE A 132 -3.94 -3.94 1.56
N LYS A 133 -4.08 -5.03 2.32
CA LYS A 133 -3.00 -5.60 3.13
C LYS A 133 -2.52 -6.90 2.50
N ILE A 134 -1.20 -7.08 2.41
CA ILE A 134 -0.55 -8.29 1.91
C ILE A 134 0.58 -8.70 2.87
N GLY A 135 0.36 -9.78 3.62
CA GLY A 135 1.31 -10.26 4.63
C GLY A 135 1.56 -9.21 5.73
N GLY A 136 0.49 -8.61 6.25
CA GLY A 136 0.50 -7.62 7.32
C GLY A 136 0.87 -6.19 6.89
N GLU A 137 1.32 -5.97 5.64
CA GLU A 137 1.69 -4.64 5.14
C GLU A 137 0.57 -4.03 4.30
N VAL A 138 0.27 -2.75 4.52
CA VAL A 138 -0.62 -1.98 3.65
C VAL A 138 0.14 -1.58 2.38
N VAL A 139 -0.27 -2.14 1.24
CA VAL A 139 0.31 -1.91 -0.08
C VAL A 139 -0.50 -0.95 -0.95
N GLY A 140 -1.65 -0.51 -0.44
CA GLY A 140 -2.55 0.41 -1.13
C GLY A 140 -3.91 0.49 -0.44
N GLY A 141 -4.87 1.07 -1.13
CA GLY A 141 -6.26 1.15 -0.68
C GLY A 141 -7.24 0.98 -1.82
N ILE A 142 -8.41 0.45 -1.51
CA ILE A 142 -9.56 0.38 -2.43
C ILE A 142 -10.71 1.20 -1.90
N GLY A 143 -11.47 1.82 -2.80
CA GLY A 143 -12.72 2.50 -2.48
C GLY A 143 -13.77 2.22 -3.54
N VAL A 144 -14.98 1.94 -3.08
CA VAL A 144 -16.18 1.77 -3.90
C VAL A 144 -17.20 2.83 -3.50
N GLY A 145 -17.89 3.37 -4.49
CA GLY A 145 -18.94 4.36 -4.24
C GLY A 145 -20.01 4.31 -5.32
N GLY A 146 -21.28 4.41 -4.91
CA GLY A 146 -22.42 4.46 -5.83
C GLY A 146 -23.56 3.52 -5.51
N ALA A 147 -23.36 2.52 -4.67
CA ALA A 147 -24.46 1.70 -4.17
C ALA A 147 -25.35 2.51 -3.21
N PRO A 148 -26.63 2.13 -3.02
CA PRO A 148 -27.59 2.89 -2.21
C PRO A 148 -27.31 2.89 -0.71
N GLY A 149 -26.32 2.09 -0.26
CA GLY A 149 -25.92 2.01 1.15
C GLY A 149 -24.45 1.59 1.26
N ILE A 150 -23.78 2.07 2.31
CA ILE A 150 -22.34 1.82 2.54
C ILE A 150 -22.02 0.31 2.61
N GLN A 151 -22.91 -0.50 3.17
CA GLN A 151 -22.74 -1.95 3.28
C GLN A 151 -22.63 -2.63 1.92
N PHE A 152 -23.29 -2.11 0.90
CA PHE A 152 -23.20 -2.65 -0.46
C PHE A 152 -21.89 -2.27 -1.14
N ASP A 153 -21.43 -1.03 -0.95
CA ASP A 153 -20.10 -0.62 -1.39
C ASP A 153 -19.01 -1.50 -0.75
N GLU A 154 -19.15 -1.84 0.54
CA GLU A 154 -18.22 -2.70 1.27
C GLU A 154 -18.20 -4.13 0.76
N VAL A 155 -19.37 -4.71 0.45
CA VAL A 155 -19.46 -6.05 -0.17
C VAL A 155 -18.72 -6.09 -1.52
N CYS A 156 -18.86 -5.04 -2.33
CA CYS A 156 -18.14 -4.95 -3.60
C CYS A 156 -16.64 -4.77 -3.41
N ALA A 157 -16.21 -3.95 -2.46
CA ALA A 157 -14.80 -3.79 -2.11
C ALA A 157 -14.17 -5.11 -1.62
N SER A 158 -14.92 -5.89 -0.81
CA SER A 158 -14.52 -7.22 -0.38
C SER A 158 -14.24 -8.18 -1.54
N ALA A 159 -15.03 -8.11 -2.62
CA ALA A 159 -14.79 -8.96 -3.79
C ALA A 159 -13.43 -8.64 -4.45
N ALA A 160 -13.01 -7.37 -4.47
CA ALA A 160 -11.69 -7.00 -4.95
C ALA A 160 -10.57 -7.50 -4.02
N LEU A 161 -10.73 -7.38 -2.69
CA LEU A 161 -9.74 -7.88 -1.74
C LEU A 161 -9.56 -9.39 -1.86
N LYS A 162 -10.66 -10.14 -2.04
CA LYS A 162 -10.61 -11.58 -2.31
C LYS A 162 -9.89 -11.92 -3.61
N ALA A 163 -10.10 -11.13 -4.69
CA ALA A 163 -9.40 -11.33 -5.96
C ALA A 163 -7.88 -11.10 -5.83
N LEU A 164 -7.47 -10.21 -4.95
CA LEU A 164 -6.05 -9.95 -4.62
C LEU A 164 -5.46 -10.98 -3.66
N LYS A 165 -6.27 -11.85 -3.05
CA LYS A 165 -5.87 -12.67 -1.89
C LYS A 165 -5.25 -11.81 -0.78
N ALA A 166 -5.81 -10.62 -0.59
CA ALA A 166 -5.42 -9.72 0.48
C ALA A 166 -5.76 -10.31 1.85
N ASP A 167 -5.04 -9.87 2.87
CA ASP A 167 -5.29 -10.28 4.24
C ASP A 167 -6.71 -9.86 4.65
N ASP A 168 -7.32 -10.61 5.55
CA ASP A 168 -8.66 -10.30 6.02
C ASP A 168 -8.67 -8.98 6.80
N THR A 169 -9.59 -8.09 6.44
CA THR A 169 -9.70 -6.73 7.00
C THR A 169 -11.06 -6.48 7.64
N PHE A 170 -11.85 -7.53 7.85
CA PHE A 170 -13.26 -7.45 8.32
C PHE A 170 -13.44 -7.79 9.81
N GLU A 171 -12.41 -7.62 10.65
CA GLU A 171 -12.54 -7.72 12.11
C GLU A 171 -13.05 -6.42 12.75
#